data_f114db3836b21badfdd6b8f1b9b83be8
#
_entry.id   f114db3836b21badfdd6b8f1b9b83be8
#
_cell.length_a   1.000
_cell.length_b   1.000
_cell.length_c   1.000
_cell.angle_alpha   90.00
_cell.angle_beta   90.00
_cell.angle_gamma   90.00
#
_symmetry.space_group_name_H-M   'P 1'
#
loop_
_entity.id
_entity.type
_entity.pdbx_description
1 polymer ?
#
loop_
_entity_poly.entity_id
_entity_poly.type
_entity_poly.pdbx_seq_one_letter_code
_entity_poly.pdbx_strand_id
1 'polypeptide(L)'
;MIIAHAIPILSDNYAWLLRCSITGITAIVDPAEEAPIVAAIEDHGGRLDMILSTHHHEDHIAAVAPIRARYSAEVIGAKADAHRLPKLDRAVVEGDIVPLGDSSALVIDTPGHTRGHIAYYFADGGVLLAGDTLFSLGCGRLLEGTAADMFASLAKFAALPAETLVCCGHEYTESNARFALHADPDNAALKAFAGDVKAKRTLGLATVPSLLGDEMACNPFLRAPDVATLAALREAKNKF
;
A
#
# COMPACT_ATOMS: atom_id res chain seq x y z
N MET A 1 14.63 2.92 12.88
CA MET A 1 14.35 2.79 11.43
C MET A 1 13.45 1.57 11.21
N ILE A 2 12.44 1.68 10.34
CA ILE A 2 11.55 0.57 9.96
C ILE A 2 12.11 -0.15 8.75
N ILE A 3 12.05 -1.48 8.79
CA ILE A 3 12.32 -2.38 7.67
C ILE A 3 11.00 -3.02 7.29
N ALA A 4 10.64 -2.98 6.00
CA ALA A 4 9.43 -3.57 5.46
C ALA A 4 9.76 -4.80 4.59
N HIS A 5 9.08 -5.91 4.85
CA HIS A 5 9.20 -7.15 4.10
C HIS A 5 7.87 -7.48 3.44
N ALA A 6 7.87 -7.65 2.11
CA ALA A 6 6.70 -8.07 1.36
C ALA A 6 6.45 -9.57 1.58
N ILE A 7 5.24 -9.94 1.95
CA ILE A 7 4.78 -11.32 2.06
C ILE A 7 3.74 -11.53 0.97
N PRO A 8 4.04 -12.30 -0.09
CA PRO A 8 3.04 -12.67 -1.07
C PRO A 8 1.95 -13.52 -0.41
N ILE A 9 0.69 -13.15 -0.62
CA ILE A 9 -0.49 -13.85 -0.12
C ILE A 9 -1.55 -13.90 -1.22
N LEU A 10 -2.49 -14.82 -1.10
CA LEU A 10 -3.55 -15.04 -2.10
C LEU A 10 -2.97 -15.22 -3.51
N SER A 11 -3.58 -14.57 -4.53
CA SER A 11 -3.11 -14.68 -5.92
C SER A 11 -2.12 -13.59 -6.32
N ASP A 12 -2.31 -12.38 -5.83
CA ASP A 12 -1.54 -11.19 -6.21
C ASP A 12 -1.45 -10.12 -5.10
N ASN A 13 -1.89 -10.44 -3.88
CA ASN A 13 -1.82 -9.53 -2.75
C ASN A 13 -0.46 -9.57 -2.05
N TYR A 14 -0.14 -8.48 -1.36
CA TYR A 14 0.96 -8.38 -0.41
C TYR A 14 0.45 -7.96 0.97
N ALA A 15 0.79 -8.75 2.00
CA ALA A 15 0.87 -8.24 3.36
C ALA A 15 2.31 -7.73 3.61
N TRP A 16 2.46 -6.74 4.51
CA TRP A 16 3.77 -6.15 4.79
C TRP A 16 4.15 -6.36 6.25
N LEU A 17 5.20 -7.16 6.49
CA LEU A 17 5.79 -7.32 7.82
C LEU A 17 6.76 -6.17 8.06
N LEU A 18 6.47 -5.36 9.08
CA LEU A 18 7.27 -4.24 9.51
C LEU A 18 8.04 -4.60 10.76
N ARG A 19 9.31 -4.19 10.84
CA ARG A 19 10.14 -4.39 12.02
C ARG A 19 10.94 -3.14 12.35
N CYS A 20 10.86 -2.69 13.60
CA CYS A 20 11.78 -1.70 14.12
C CYS A 20 13.16 -2.34 14.34
N SER A 21 14.18 -1.86 13.63
CA SER A 21 15.53 -2.44 13.67
C SER A 21 16.23 -2.31 15.02
N ILE A 22 15.79 -1.38 15.87
CA ILE A 22 16.39 -1.10 17.20
C ILE A 22 15.71 -1.92 18.27
N THR A 23 14.36 -1.87 18.35
CA THR A 23 13.61 -2.48 19.45
C THR A 23 13.12 -3.89 19.14
N GLY A 24 13.11 -4.28 17.86
CA GLY A 24 12.54 -5.55 17.41
C GLY A 24 11.01 -5.62 17.46
N ILE A 25 10.31 -4.52 17.78
CA ILE A 25 8.84 -4.44 17.71
C ILE A 25 8.39 -4.59 16.27
N THR A 26 7.31 -5.37 16.05
CA THR A 26 6.83 -5.75 14.72
C THR A 26 5.36 -5.42 14.52
N ALA A 27 4.99 -5.13 13.27
CA ALA A 27 3.61 -5.02 12.85
C ALA A 27 3.40 -5.76 11.51
N ILE A 28 2.19 -6.27 11.30
CA ILE A 28 1.73 -6.76 9.98
C ILE A 28 0.69 -5.79 9.42
N VAL A 29 0.79 -5.46 8.13
CA VAL A 29 -0.18 -4.61 7.43
C VAL A 29 -0.99 -5.46 6.48
N ASP A 30 -2.31 -5.30 6.51
CA ASP A 30 -3.30 -5.94 5.65
C ASP A 30 -3.17 -7.47 5.56
N PRO A 31 -3.28 -8.19 6.67
CA PRO A 31 -3.19 -9.65 6.68
C PRO A 31 -4.48 -10.30 6.18
N ALA A 32 -4.44 -10.97 5.02
CA ALA A 32 -5.61 -11.67 4.46
C ALA A 32 -5.47 -13.20 4.39
N GLU A 33 -4.27 -13.74 4.53
CA GLU A 33 -4.03 -15.19 4.52
C GLU A 33 -3.11 -15.58 5.69
N GLU A 34 -3.59 -16.48 6.58
CA GLU A 34 -2.91 -16.77 7.83
C GLU A 34 -1.58 -17.49 7.65
N ALA A 35 -1.56 -18.57 6.87
CA ALA A 35 -0.42 -19.49 6.83
C ALA A 35 0.90 -18.85 6.36
N PRO A 36 0.97 -18.14 5.22
CA PRO A 36 2.20 -17.49 4.77
C PRO A 36 2.65 -16.37 5.72
N ILE A 37 1.70 -15.66 6.34
CA ILE A 37 2.01 -14.58 7.28
C ILE A 37 2.60 -15.14 8.57
N VAL A 38 2.03 -16.22 9.12
CA VAL A 38 2.58 -16.90 10.31
C VAL A 38 3.98 -17.42 10.03
N ALA A 39 4.21 -18.07 8.87
CA ALA A 39 5.53 -18.53 8.48
C ALA A 39 6.55 -17.38 8.43
N ALA A 40 6.19 -16.26 7.80
CA ALA A 40 7.06 -15.09 7.74
C ALA A 40 7.34 -14.47 9.12
N ILE A 41 6.36 -14.41 10.02
CA ILE A 41 6.55 -13.90 11.37
C ILE A 41 7.53 -14.81 12.14
N GLU A 42 7.36 -16.14 12.06
CA GLU A 42 8.26 -17.11 12.73
C GLU A 42 9.69 -17.02 12.18
N ASP A 43 9.87 -16.89 10.87
CA ASP A 43 11.18 -16.71 10.23
C ASP A 43 11.88 -15.39 10.66
N HIS A 44 11.11 -14.39 11.10
CA HIS A 44 11.61 -13.09 11.57
C HIS A 44 11.63 -12.96 13.11
N GLY A 45 11.55 -14.05 13.84
CA GLY A 45 11.74 -14.09 15.31
C GLY A 45 10.47 -14.35 16.11
N GLY A 46 9.35 -14.72 15.49
CA GLY A 46 8.14 -15.20 16.14
C GLY A 46 7.35 -14.16 16.94
N ARG A 47 7.61 -12.87 16.73
CA ARG A 47 6.96 -11.76 17.45
C ARG A 47 6.06 -10.94 16.54
N LEU A 48 4.85 -10.67 17.02
CA LEU A 48 3.95 -9.68 16.39
C LEU A 48 3.26 -8.86 17.48
N ASP A 49 3.42 -7.55 17.41
CA ASP A 49 2.88 -6.60 18.39
C ASP A 49 1.60 -5.92 17.89
N MET A 50 1.51 -5.66 16.57
CA MET A 50 0.43 -4.87 15.97
C MET A 50 -0.04 -5.45 14.64
N ILE A 51 -1.32 -5.19 14.34
CA ILE A 51 -1.94 -5.39 13.03
C ILE A 51 -2.46 -4.02 12.57
N LEU A 52 -2.01 -3.56 11.42
CA LEU A 52 -2.43 -2.29 10.82
C LEU A 52 -3.30 -2.58 9.60
N SER A 53 -4.51 -2.03 9.56
CA SER A 53 -5.40 -2.18 8.40
C SER A 53 -5.51 -0.85 7.65
N THR A 54 -5.31 -0.89 6.32
CA THR A 54 -5.45 0.31 5.46
C THR A 54 -6.91 0.55 5.10
N HIS A 55 -7.67 -0.51 4.81
CA HIS A 55 -9.10 -0.44 4.47
C HIS A 55 -9.80 -1.77 4.75
N HIS A 56 -11.12 -1.85 4.48
CA HIS A 56 -11.97 -2.94 4.94
C HIS A 56 -12.20 -4.08 3.95
N HIS A 57 -11.57 -4.10 2.77
CA HIS A 57 -11.79 -5.19 1.82
C HIS A 57 -11.27 -6.51 2.37
N GLU A 58 -12.01 -7.59 2.08
CA GLU A 58 -11.77 -8.91 2.66
C GLU A 58 -10.36 -9.44 2.37
N ASP A 59 -9.83 -9.17 1.17
CA ASP A 59 -8.49 -9.54 0.75
C ASP A 59 -7.36 -8.72 1.41
N HIS A 60 -7.71 -7.85 2.38
CA HIS A 60 -6.79 -7.13 3.26
C HIS A 60 -6.99 -7.46 4.75
N ILE A 61 -8.15 -8.03 5.13
CA ILE A 61 -8.49 -8.20 6.55
C ILE A 61 -8.89 -9.63 6.95
N ALA A 62 -9.02 -10.57 6.01
CA ALA A 62 -9.59 -11.89 6.28
C ALA A 62 -8.85 -12.67 7.39
N ALA A 63 -7.53 -12.47 7.53
CA ALA A 63 -6.73 -13.16 8.55
C ALA A 63 -6.48 -12.31 9.82
N VAL A 64 -7.06 -11.12 9.96
CA VAL A 64 -6.87 -10.29 11.17
C VAL A 64 -7.26 -11.03 12.44
N ALA A 65 -8.43 -11.68 12.45
CA ALA A 65 -8.93 -12.35 13.65
C ALA A 65 -8.07 -13.53 14.10
N PRO A 66 -7.70 -14.50 13.26
CA PRO A 66 -6.83 -15.61 13.67
C PRO A 66 -5.41 -15.14 14.05
N ILE A 67 -4.81 -14.21 13.33
CA ILE A 67 -3.48 -13.66 13.65
C ILE A 67 -3.50 -12.91 14.99
N ARG A 68 -4.53 -12.08 15.22
CA ARG A 68 -4.73 -11.42 16.53
C ARG A 68 -4.82 -12.44 17.66
N ALA A 69 -5.62 -13.50 17.48
CA ALA A 69 -5.81 -14.52 18.51
C ALA A 69 -4.49 -15.25 18.82
N ARG A 70 -3.66 -15.50 17.80
CA ARG A 70 -2.39 -16.21 17.94
C ARG A 70 -1.32 -15.39 18.68
N TYR A 71 -1.18 -14.11 18.35
CA TYR A 71 -0.09 -13.26 18.85
C TYR A 71 -0.53 -12.26 19.91
N SER A 72 -1.82 -12.13 20.20
CA SER A 72 -2.38 -11.09 21.07
C SER A 72 -2.03 -9.67 20.60
N ALA A 73 -1.91 -9.47 19.28
CA ALA A 73 -1.51 -8.22 18.66
C ALA A 73 -2.61 -7.16 18.73
N GLU A 74 -2.21 -5.88 18.94
CA GLU A 74 -3.11 -4.72 18.90
C GLU A 74 -3.60 -4.49 17.47
N VAL A 75 -4.92 -4.34 17.26
CA VAL A 75 -5.51 -4.07 15.94
C VAL A 75 -5.82 -2.58 15.80
N ILE A 76 -5.20 -1.96 14.78
CA ILE A 76 -5.29 -0.53 14.50
C ILE A 76 -5.85 -0.34 13.08
N GLY A 77 -6.79 0.59 12.91
CA GLY A 77 -7.39 0.91 11.62
C GLY A 77 -8.19 2.20 11.64
N ALA A 78 -8.73 2.58 10.49
CA ALA A 78 -9.45 3.83 10.31
C ALA A 78 -10.70 3.92 11.16
N LYS A 79 -10.86 5.02 11.92
CA LYS A 79 -12.09 5.30 12.70
C LYS A 79 -13.31 5.41 11.79
N ALA A 80 -13.16 5.96 10.59
CA ALA A 80 -14.24 6.10 9.62
C ALA A 80 -14.83 4.74 9.20
N ASP A 81 -14.01 3.69 9.15
CA ASP A 81 -14.39 2.33 8.75
C ASP A 81 -14.48 1.34 9.91
N ALA A 82 -14.44 1.79 11.16
CA ALA A 82 -14.47 0.91 12.34
C ALA A 82 -15.69 -0.03 12.39
N HIS A 83 -16.78 0.32 11.73
CA HIS A 83 -18.00 -0.50 11.63
C HIS A 83 -17.90 -1.63 10.58
N ARG A 84 -16.90 -1.61 9.69
CA ARG A 84 -16.63 -2.58 8.62
C ARG A 84 -15.32 -3.35 8.85
N LEU A 85 -14.43 -2.81 9.64
CA LEU A 85 -13.17 -3.45 10.02
C LEU A 85 -13.39 -4.49 11.14
N PRO A 86 -12.50 -5.48 11.28
CA PRO A 86 -12.42 -6.29 12.48
C PRO A 86 -12.32 -5.41 13.73
N LYS A 87 -12.78 -5.94 14.88
CA LYS A 87 -12.77 -5.14 16.12
C LYS A 87 -11.41 -4.49 16.35
N LEU A 88 -11.38 -3.17 16.29
CA LEU A 88 -10.19 -2.36 16.56
C LEU A 88 -9.96 -2.23 18.07
N ASP A 89 -8.69 -2.27 18.48
CA ASP A 89 -8.25 -1.84 19.81
C ASP A 89 -7.98 -0.34 19.81
N ARG A 90 -7.50 0.18 18.67
CA ARG A 90 -7.25 1.59 18.44
C ARG A 90 -7.80 2.05 17.09
N ALA A 91 -8.71 3.00 17.10
CA ALA A 91 -9.24 3.65 15.91
C ALA A 91 -8.49 4.98 15.69
N VAL A 92 -7.97 5.18 14.47
CA VAL A 92 -7.13 6.35 14.11
C VAL A 92 -7.79 7.22 13.04
N VAL A 93 -7.33 8.47 12.95
CA VAL A 93 -7.76 9.49 11.98
C VAL A 93 -6.55 10.18 11.34
N GLU A 94 -6.76 10.99 10.30
CA GLU A 94 -5.74 11.85 9.67
C GLU A 94 -4.90 12.58 10.71
N GLY A 95 -3.58 12.49 10.57
CA GLY A 95 -2.62 13.17 11.43
C GLY A 95 -2.26 12.45 12.71
N ASP A 96 -2.94 11.35 13.06
CA ASP A 96 -2.57 10.54 14.23
C ASP A 96 -1.19 9.90 14.03
N ILE A 97 -0.50 9.67 15.15
CA ILE A 97 0.80 9.01 15.17
C ILE A 97 0.65 7.61 15.76
N VAL A 98 1.09 6.60 15.01
CA VAL A 98 1.13 5.19 15.45
C VAL A 98 2.58 4.81 15.76
N PRO A 99 2.97 4.66 17.04
CA PRO A 99 4.33 4.27 17.41
C PRO A 99 4.59 2.80 17.05
N LEU A 100 5.80 2.50 16.54
CA LEU A 100 6.30 1.15 16.30
C LEU A 100 7.76 1.08 16.78
N GLY A 101 7.97 0.80 18.04
CA GLY A 101 9.28 0.85 18.69
C GLY A 101 9.80 2.30 18.79
N ASP A 102 11.01 2.55 18.28
CA ASP A 102 11.63 3.88 18.23
C ASP A 102 11.21 4.67 16.98
N SER A 103 10.32 4.10 16.17
CA SER A 103 9.78 4.70 14.97
C SER A 103 8.30 5.02 15.15
N SER A 104 7.73 5.78 14.23
CA SER A 104 6.31 6.04 14.23
C SER A 104 5.78 6.32 12.82
N ALA A 105 4.53 5.89 12.58
CA ALA A 105 3.82 6.21 11.36
C ALA A 105 2.91 7.42 11.55
N LEU A 106 2.94 8.33 10.58
CA LEU A 106 1.87 9.30 10.36
C LEU A 106 0.73 8.63 9.64
N VAL A 107 -0.49 8.75 10.15
CA VAL A 107 -1.72 8.31 9.48
C VAL A 107 -2.14 9.37 8.47
N ILE A 108 -2.40 8.95 7.24
CA ILE A 108 -2.83 9.80 6.12
C ILE A 108 -4.16 9.25 5.60
N ASP A 109 -5.25 10.04 5.67
CA ASP A 109 -6.51 9.68 5.01
C ASP A 109 -6.34 9.73 3.50
N THR A 110 -6.72 8.65 2.83
CA THR A 110 -6.56 8.48 1.38
C THR A 110 -7.84 7.96 0.72
N PRO A 111 -8.95 8.71 0.84
CA PRO A 111 -10.21 8.32 0.21
C PRO A 111 -10.07 8.24 -1.31
N GLY A 112 -10.82 7.33 -1.92
CA GLY A 112 -10.85 7.11 -3.37
C GLY A 112 -11.23 5.68 -3.69
N HIS A 113 -10.35 4.73 -3.39
CA HIS A 113 -10.65 3.29 -3.52
C HIS A 113 -11.79 2.89 -2.59
N THR A 114 -11.64 3.16 -1.30
CA THR A 114 -12.75 3.19 -0.33
C THR A 114 -12.82 4.56 0.33
N ARG A 115 -13.93 4.89 1.01
CA ARG A 115 -14.09 6.19 1.68
C ARG A 115 -13.28 6.32 2.94
N GLY A 116 -13.11 5.21 3.67
CA GLY A 116 -12.36 5.19 4.92
C GLY A 116 -10.92 4.67 4.76
N HIS A 117 -10.38 4.67 3.55
CA HIS A 117 -9.02 4.22 3.29
C HIS A 117 -8.01 5.15 3.96
N ILE A 118 -6.99 4.56 4.62
CA ILE A 118 -5.84 5.26 5.20
C ILE A 118 -4.53 4.66 4.73
N ALA A 119 -3.48 5.44 4.77
CA ALA A 119 -2.10 4.99 4.59
C ALA A 119 -1.28 5.27 5.85
N TYR A 120 -0.16 4.55 6.01
CA TYR A 120 0.78 4.74 7.11
C TYR A 120 2.14 5.14 6.54
N TYR A 121 2.67 6.30 6.95
CA TYR A 121 3.96 6.79 6.49
C TYR A 121 4.98 6.84 7.62
N PHE A 122 6.05 6.05 7.51
CA PHE A 122 7.20 6.02 8.44
C PHE A 122 8.33 6.86 7.86
N ALA A 123 8.47 8.10 8.32
CA ALA A 123 9.44 9.05 7.76
C ALA A 123 10.91 8.62 7.99
N ASP A 124 11.21 8.04 9.14
CA ASP A 124 12.57 7.58 9.50
C ASP A 124 13.06 6.36 8.72
N GLY A 125 12.14 5.60 8.14
CA GLY A 125 12.42 4.47 7.25
C GLY A 125 12.21 4.77 5.79
N GLY A 126 11.58 5.92 5.47
CA GLY A 126 11.14 6.25 4.12
C GLY A 126 10.15 5.22 3.57
N VAL A 127 9.20 4.72 4.39
CA VAL A 127 8.27 3.65 4.02
C VAL A 127 6.82 4.15 4.04
N LEU A 128 6.12 4.01 2.92
CA LEU A 128 4.70 4.32 2.76
C LEU A 128 3.91 3.03 2.52
N LEU A 129 3.05 2.65 3.46
CA LEU A 129 2.07 1.57 3.29
C LEU A 129 0.83 2.19 2.62
N ALA A 130 0.78 2.09 1.30
CA ALA A 130 -0.19 2.80 0.47
C ALA A 130 -1.53 2.06 0.31
N GLY A 131 -1.62 0.81 0.76
CA GLY A 131 -2.78 -0.05 0.52
C GLY A 131 -3.16 -0.06 -0.96
N ASP A 132 -4.42 0.23 -1.24
CA ASP A 132 -5.00 0.26 -2.57
C ASP A 132 -5.21 1.68 -3.11
N THR A 133 -4.52 2.67 -2.57
CA THR A 133 -4.55 4.04 -3.12
C THR A 133 -3.57 4.21 -4.26
N LEU A 134 -2.29 3.89 -4.05
CA LEU A 134 -1.23 3.99 -5.05
C LEU A 134 -0.60 2.63 -5.30
N PHE A 135 -0.60 2.18 -6.55
CA PHE A 135 0.13 1.01 -7.02
C PHE A 135 1.31 1.43 -7.88
N SER A 136 2.28 0.54 -8.04
CA SER A 136 3.32 0.80 -9.02
C SER A 136 2.71 0.92 -10.42
N LEU A 137 2.97 2.07 -11.07
CA LEU A 137 2.43 2.52 -12.36
C LEU A 137 0.89 2.59 -12.43
N GLY A 138 0.21 2.68 -11.28
CA GLY A 138 -1.25 2.66 -11.22
C GLY A 138 -1.84 3.30 -9.97
N CYS A 139 -3.16 3.27 -9.87
CA CYS A 139 -3.91 3.60 -8.66
C CYS A 139 -5.12 2.69 -8.49
N GLY A 140 -5.72 2.68 -7.30
CA GLY A 140 -6.91 1.90 -7.00
C GLY A 140 -8.12 2.25 -7.87
N ARG A 141 -9.04 1.29 -8.04
CA ARG A 141 -10.35 1.55 -8.61
C ARG A 141 -11.16 2.45 -7.67
N LEU A 142 -11.99 3.31 -8.24
CA LEU A 142 -12.91 4.16 -7.47
C LEU A 142 -14.18 3.37 -7.17
N LEU A 143 -14.18 2.60 -6.09
CA LEU A 143 -15.34 1.77 -5.72
C LEU A 143 -16.34 2.55 -4.85
N GLU A 144 -15.86 3.44 -4.00
CA GLU A 144 -16.70 4.23 -3.09
C GLU A 144 -16.47 5.74 -3.20
N GLY A 145 -15.24 6.15 -3.50
CA GLY A 145 -14.87 7.55 -3.63
C GLY A 145 -14.98 8.07 -5.07
N THR A 146 -14.58 9.30 -5.24
CA THR A 146 -14.59 10.03 -6.52
C THR A 146 -13.17 10.21 -7.08
N ALA A 147 -13.07 10.63 -8.35
CA ALA A 147 -11.79 11.02 -8.93
C ALA A 147 -11.15 12.21 -8.20
N ALA A 148 -11.95 13.11 -7.64
CA ALA A 148 -11.45 14.23 -6.84
C ALA A 148 -10.85 13.74 -5.51
N ASP A 149 -11.46 12.76 -4.86
CA ASP A 149 -10.92 12.17 -3.64
C ASP A 149 -9.56 11.50 -3.92
N MET A 150 -9.50 10.65 -4.95
CA MET A 150 -8.26 9.96 -5.34
C MET A 150 -7.16 10.95 -5.75
N PHE A 151 -7.50 11.99 -6.51
CA PHE A 151 -6.55 13.03 -6.91
C PHE A 151 -5.95 13.73 -5.69
N ALA A 152 -6.78 14.12 -4.72
CA ALA A 152 -6.32 14.73 -3.47
C ALA A 152 -5.45 13.76 -2.65
N SER A 153 -5.80 12.48 -2.60
CA SER A 153 -5.04 11.43 -1.91
C SER A 153 -3.66 11.22 -2.55
N LEU A 154 -3.60 11.11 -3.87
CA LEU A 154 -2.34 10.98 -4.61
C LEU A 154 -1.45 12.23 -4.47
N ALA A 155 -2.05 13.43 -4.41
CA ALA A 155 -1.30 14.66 -4.17
C ALA A 155 -0.61 14.69 -2.79
N LYS A 156 -1.22 14.11 -1.75
CA LYS A 156 -0.57 13.95 -0.44
C LYS A 156 0.67 13.05 -0.53
N PHE A 157 0.62 11.98 -1.31
CA PHE A 157 1.77 11.10 -1.52
C PHE A 157 2.86 11.78 -2.35
N ALA A 158 2.49 12.52 -3.40
CA ALA A 158 3.45 13.26 -4.23
C ALA A 158 4.23 14.34 -3.46
N ALA A 159 3.75 14.75 -2.28
CA ALA A 159 4.45 15.69 -1.40
C ALA A 159 5.49 15.03 -0.49
N LEU A 160 5.56 13.68 -0.44
CA LEU A 160 6.55 12.94 0.33
C LEU A 160 7.91 12.90 -0.40
N PRO A 161 9.02 12.62 0.29
CA PRO A 161 10.33 12.49 -0.32
C PRO A 161 10.37 11.45 -1.45
N ALA A 162 11.08 11.76 -2.53
CA ALA A 162 11.16 10.90 -3.73
C ALA A 162 11.79 9.51 -3.46
N GLU A 163 12.63 9.41 -2.43
CA GLU A 163 13.26 8.17 -1.96
C GLU A 163 12.33 7.27 -1.13
N THR A 164 11.08 7.68 -0.92
CA THR A 164 10.08 6.87 -0.20
C THR A 164 9.77 5.57 -0.93
N LEU A 165 9.85 4.45 -0.22
CA LEU A 165 9.41 3.14 -0.71
C LEU A 165 7.89 3.04 -0.65
N VAL A 166 7.25 2.81 -1.78
CA VAL A 166 5.81 2.61 -1.90
C VAL A 166 5.49 1.11 -1.77
N CYS A 167 4.92 0.75 -0.63
CA CYS A 167 4.48 -0.58 -0.27
C CYS A 167 2.97 -0.69 -0.50
N CYS A 168 2.55 -1.15 -1.67
CA CYS A 168 1.14 -1.27 -2.05
C CYS A 168 0.56 -2.67 -1.78
N GLY A 169 -0.76 -2.81 -1.92
CA GLY A 169 -1.50 -4.04 -1.61
C GLY A 169 -1.36 -5.15 -2.63
N HIS A 170 -0.99 -4.87 -3.90
CA HIS A 170 -1.05 -5.85 -4.98
C HIS A 170 0.12 -5.81 -5.96
N GLU A 171 0.40 -6.96 -6.59
CA GLU A 171 1.33 -7.15 -7.71
C GLU A 171 0.65 -6.85 -9.06
N TYR A 172 0.18 -5.63 -9.25
CA TYR A 172 -0.48 -5.22 -10.50
C TYR A 172 0.46 -4.54 -11.51
N THR A 173 1.74 -4.42 -11.20
CA THR A 173 2.68 -3.56 -11.91
C THR A 173 2.79 -3.91 -13.40
N GLU A 174 2.83 -5.21 -13.78
CA GLU A 174 2.90 -5.59 -15.19
C GLU A 174 1.66 -5.16 -15.99
N SER A 175 0.46 -5.35 -15.42
CA SER A 175 -0.80 -4.89 -16.03
C SER A 175 -0.86 -3.36 -16.10
N ASN A 176 -0.40 -2.70 -15.04
CA ASN A 176 -0.34 -1.24 -14.98
C ASN A 176 0.66 -0.68 -15.99
N ALA A 177 1.84 -1.31 -16.14
CA ALA A 177 2.85 -0.90 -17.11
C ALA A 177 2.33 -0.94 -18.55
N ARG A 178 1.58 -2.01 -18.92
CA ARG A 178 0.94 -2.08 -20.25
C ARG A 178 -0.01 -0.90 -20.49
N PHE A 179 -0.85 -0.59 -19.51
CA PHE A 179 -1.76 0.55 -19.61
C PHE A 179 -1.01 1.89 -19.63
N ALA A 180 -0.03 2.07 -18.75
CA ALA A 180 0.76 3.31 -18.68
C ALA A 180 1.47 3.60 -20.01
N LEU A 181 2.09 2.60 -20.63
CA LEU A 181 2.69 2.72 -21.97
C LEU A 181 1.69 3.06 -23.06
N HIS A 182 0.44 2.60 -22.94
CA HIS A 182 -0.64 2.99 -23.86
C HIS A 182 -1.05 4.45 -23.65
N ALA A 183 -1.12 4.90 -22.41
CA ALA A 183 -1.56 6.25 -22.03
C ALA A 183 -0.46 7.33 -22.26
N ASP A 184 0.82 6.97 -22.09
CA ASP A 184 1.99 7.88 -22.22
C ASP A 184 3.13 7.20 -23.01
N PRO A 185 2.92 6.95 -24.33
CA PRO A 185 3.83 6.14 -25.14
C PRO A 185 5.19 6.79 -25.39
N ASP A 186 5.33 8.10 -25.17
CA ASP A 186 6.57 8.84 -25.43
C ASP A 186 7.47 9.01 -24.20
N ASN A 187 7.02 8.59 -23.03
CA ASN A 187 7.77 8.67 -21.78
C ASN A 187 8.94 7.66 -21.75
N ALA A 188 10.16 8.16 -21.91
CA ALA A 188 11.36 7.32 -21.94
C ALA A 188 11.64 6.63 -20.58
N ALA A 189 11.38 7.32 -19.47
CA ALA A 189 11.54 6.75 -18.13
C ALA A 189 10.56 5.60 -17.89
N LEU A 190 9.29 5.79 -18.30
CA LEU A 190 8.28 4.74 -18.24
C LEU A 190 8.65 3.51 -19.10
N LYS A 191 9.20 3.72 -20.30
CA LYS A 191 9.66 2.60 -21.15
C LYS A 191 10.76 1.79 -20.47
N ALA A 192 11.72 2.45 -19.83
CA ALA A 192 12.81 1.78 -19.11
C ALA A 192 12.23 1.01 -17.92
N PHE A 193 11.40 1.66 -17.07
CA PHE A 193 10.80 1.04 -15.91
C PHE A 193 9.91 -0.18 -16.29
N ALA A 194 9.10 -0.07 -17.34
CA ALA A 194 8.28 -1.19 -17.83
C ALA A 194 9.14 -2.35 -18.35
N GLY A 195 10.32 -2.07 -18.91
CA GLY A 195 11.31 -3.09 -19.30
C GLY A 195 11.83 -3.89 -18.10
N ASP A 196 12.19 -3.19 -17.02
CA ASP A 196 12.63 -3.79 -15.75
C ASP A 196 11.52 -4.61 -15.09
N VAL A 197 10.29 -4.09 -15.07
CA VAL A 197 9.11 -4.81 -14.59
C VAL A 197 8.91 -6.12 -15.34
N LYS A 198 8.96 -6.08 -16.68
CA LYS A 198 8.82 -7.29 -17.50
C LYS A 198 9.92 -8.31 -17.21
N ALA A 199 11.17 -7.86 -17.05
CA ALA A 199 12.30 -8.74 -16.73
C ALA A 199 12.08 -9.40 -15.34
N LYS A 200 11.72 -8.65 -14.31
CA LYS A 200 11.41 -9.18 -12.98
C LYS A 200 10.27 -10.20 -13.02
N ARG A 201 9.15 -9.86 -13.68
CA ARG A 201 7.98 -10.75 -13.75
C ARG A 201 8.24 -12.03 -14.55
N THR A 202 9.09 -11.98 -15.59
CA THR A 202 9.53 -13.19 -16.30
C THR A 202 10.28 -14.17 -15.38
N LEU A 203 10.96 -13.64 -14.35
CA LEU A 203 11.67 -14.43 -13.33
C LEU A 203 10.79 -14.75 -12.10
N GLY A 204 9.51 -14.38 -12.10
CA GLY A 204 8.62 -14.54 -10.95
C GLY A 204 8.95 -13.65 -9.75
N LEU A 205 9.80 -12.62 -9.95
CA LEU A 205 10.19 -11.71 -8.87
C LEU A 205 9.15 -10.62 -8.64
N ALA A 206 9.03 -10.18 -7.38
CA ALA A 206 8.22 -9.03 -6.99
C ALA A 206 8.72 -7.74 -7.67
N THR A 207 7.78 -6.85 -8.02
CA THR A 207 8.10 -5.53 -8.59
C THR A 207 7.97 -4.41 -7.58
N VAL A 208 7.43 -4.71 -6.41
CA VAL A 208 7.27 -3.80 -5.27
C VAL A 208 8.19 -4.20 -4.12
N PRO A 209 8.59 -3.26 -3.23
CA PRO A 209 8.21 -1.84 -3.26
C PRO A 209 8.82 -1.10 -4.45
N SER A 210 8.13 -0.06 -4.94
CA SER A 210 8.67 0.90 -5.91
C SER A 210 9.16 2.17 -5.20
N LEU A 211 9.97 2.98 -5.88
CA LEU A 211 10.35 4.31 -5.38
C LEU A 211 9.30 5.34 -5.78
N LEU A 212 8.91 6.21 -4.85
CA LEU A 212 7.94 7.27 -5.14
C LEU A 212 8.44 8.21 -6.26
N GLY A 213 9.74 8.48 -6.33
CA GLY A 213 10.34 9.25 -7.43
C GLY A 213 10.14 8.63 -8.80
N ASP A 214 10.21 7.30 -8.89
CA ASP A 214 9.93 6.58 -10.14
C ASP A 214 8.42 6.66 -10.48
N GLU A 215 7.55 6.55 -9.48
CA GLU A 215 6.11 6.74 -9.67
C GLU A 215 5.78 8.16 -10.13
N MET A 216 6.40 9.19 -9.55
CA MET A 216 6.25 10.59 -9.97
C MET A 216 6.70 10.82 -11.42
N ALA A 217 7.71 10.08 -11.89
CA ALA A 217 8.22 10.17 -13.26
C ALA A 217 7.39 9.36 -14.27
N CYS A 218 6.80 8.23 -13.84
CA CYS A 218 6.29 7.20 -14.75
C CYS A 218 4.78 6.93 -14.60
N ASN A 219 4.20 7.10 -13.41
CA ASN A 219 2.82 6.72 -13.14
C ASN A 219 1.84 7.75 -13.72
N PRO A 220 1.00 7.41 -14.71
CA PRO A 220 0.12 8.37 -15.35
C PRO A 220 -0.93 8.97 -14.40
N PHE A 221 -1.32 8.25 -13.35
CA PHE A 221 -2.30 8.73 -12.36
C PHE A 221 -1.68 9.75 -11.41
N LEU A 222 -0.45 9.51 -10.94
CA LEU A 222 0.28 10.44 -10.08
C LEU A 222 0.71 11.70 -10.84
N ARG A 223 0.91 11.59 -12.16
CA ARG A 223 1.26 12.69 -13.07
C ARG A 223 0.06 13.40 -13.67
N ALA A 224 -1.17 12.96 -13.39
CA ALA A 224 -2.38 13.64 -13.89
C ALA A 224 -2.39 15.10 -13.42
N PRO A 225 -2.54 16.09 -14.34
CA PRO A 225 -2.46 17.50 -13.98
C PRO A 225 -3.73 18.00 -13.25
N ASP A 226 -4.84 17.28 -13.38
CA ASP A 226 -6.13 17.64 -12.81
C ASP A 226 -7.05 16.42 -12.63
N VAL A 227 -8.15 16.65 -11.91
CA VAL A 227 -9.17 15.65 -11.61
C VAL A 227 -9.81 15.05 -12.86
N ALA A 228 -10.04 15.85 -13.91
CA ALA A 228 -10.70 15.40 -15.13
C ALA A 228 -9.80 14.40 -15.89
N THR A 229 -8.50 14.69 -15.96
CA THR A 229 -7.51 13.80 -16.56
C THR A 229 -7.39 12.50 -15.78
N LEU A 230 -7.33 12.56 -14.44
CA LEU A 230 -7.30 11.36 -13.60
C LEU A 230 -8.56 10.51 -13.81
N ALA A 231 -9.74 11.14 -13.85
CA ALA A 231 -11.01 10.43 -14.10
C ALA A 231 -11.00 9.72 -15.46
N ALA A 232 -10.56 10.40 -16.52
CA ALA A 232 -10.46 9.82 -17.87
C ALA A 232 -9.47 8.64 -17.91
N LEU A 233 -8.29 8.76 -17.29
CA LEU A 233 -7.31 7.69 -17.17
C LEU A 233 -7.89 6.48 -16.40
N ARG A 234 -8.61 6.72 -15.30
CA ARG A 234 -9.19 5.64 -14.50
C ARG A 234 -10.30 4.91 -15.28
N GLU A 235 -11.16 5.64 -15.98
CA GLU A 235 -12.18 5.04 -16.83
C GLU A 235 -11.56 4.24 -17.98
N ALA A 236 -10.53 4.77 -18.66
CA ALA A 236 -9.81 4.06 -19.70
C ALA A 236 -9.16 2.77 -19.16
N LYS A 237 -8.49 2.82 -18.00
CA LYS A 237 -7.88 1.64 -17.36
C LYS A 237 -8.93 0.59 -16.97
N ASN A 238 -10.13 0.99 -16.59
CA ASN A 238 -11.20 0.03 -16.24
C ASN A 238 -11.72 -0.77 -17.45
N LYS A 239 -11.50 -0.25 -18.66
CA LYS A 239 -11.91 -0.87 -19.95
C LYS A 239 -10.75 -1.57 -20.68
N PHE A 240 -9.51 -1.37 -20.21
CA PHE A 240 -8.27 -1.91 -20.77
C PHE A 240 -8.03 -3.36 -20.31
#